data_59445ef050d876d06ffdfd2796bce9da
#
_entry.id   59445ef050d876d06ffdfd2796bce9da
#
_cell.length_a   1.000
_cell.length_b   1.000
_cell.length_c   1.000
_cell.angle_alpha   90.00
_cell.angle_beta   90.00
_cell.angle_gamma   90.00
#
_symmetry.space_group_name_H-M   'P 1'
#
loop_
_entity.id
_entity.type
_entity.pdbx_description
1 polymer ?
#
loop_
_entity_poly.entity_id
_entity_poly.type
_entity_poly.pdbx_seq_one_letter_code
_entity_poly.pdbx_strand_id
1 'polypeptide(L)'
;MMLTRTVTAVALLVTTAVPALRADGNAPGFARGADVSWITQMESEGRKFYTPGDDRQEMECMQLLRDHCGVNSIRLRVWVNPKDGWNNIDDVVLKARRAENLGLRTMIDFHFSDTWADPGHQEMPEAWKNLSLDELTTAVGNHVTETLNALKNVGVTPEWVQVGNETTPGMMLPVGSVDNPGQLTRLNNAGYDAVKSVFPEAKVIVHLDGGNHQWAYDRMFDILENNGGKYDMIGMSIYPYWAEQQGETGGWTKVADDCIANINHLRQKYHKPVMVCEIGMPYDQGELCKQLITKMMGAEVEGIFYWEPQAPNGYNDGYNLGCFDNDAPTVALDAFKTK
;
A
#
# COMPACT_ATOMS: atom_id res chain seq x y z
N MET A 1 -10.36 -18.77 71.15
CA MET A 1 -11.32 -18.12 70.23
C MET A 1 -10.52 -17.46 69.13
N MET A 2 -10.26 -18.22 68.07
CA MET A 2 -9.44 -17.78 66.90
C MET A 2 -10.38 -17.25 65.81
N LEU A 3 -10.27 -15.97 65.46
CA LEU A 3 -10.98 -15.38 64.34
C LEU A 3 -10.19 -15.63 63.02
N THR A 4 -10.75 -16.44 62.17
CA THR A 4 -10.29 -16.63 60.79
C THR A 4 -10.83 -15.48 59.92
N ARG A 5 -9.94 -14.65 59.34
CA ARG A 5 -10.29 -13.64 58.34
C ARG A 5 -10.22 -14.28 56.95
N THR A 6 -11.38 -14.35 56.28
CA THR A 6 -11.50 -14.76 54.90
C THR A 6 -11.20 -13.55 54.02
N VAL A 7 -10.16 -13.64 53.19
CA VAL A 7 -9.84 -12.64 52.16
C VAL A 7 -10.51 -13.05 50.86
N THR A 8 -11.51 -12.31 50.43
CA THR A 8 -12.16 -12.49 49.13
C THR A 8 -11.38 -11.73 48.06
N ALA A 9 -10.73 -12.43 47.16
CA ALA A 9 -10.09 -11.83 45.99
C ALA A 9 -11.16 -11.54 44.94
N VAL A 10 -11.35 -10.26 44.63
CA VAL A 10 -12.16 -9.80 43.50
C VAL A 10 -11.25 -9.77 42.24
N ALA A 11 -11.47 -10.70 41.35
CA ALA A 11 -10.82 -10.69 40.03
C ALA A 11 -11.50 -9.63 39.15
N LEU A 12 -10.81 -8.56 38.87
CA LEU A 12 -11.23 -7.54 37.91
C LEU A 12 -10.99 -8.09 36.49
N LEU A 13 -12.04 -8.52 35.79
CA LEU A 13 -11.99 -8.80 34.35
C LEU A 13 -11.86 -7.48 33.60
N VAL A 14 -10.67 -7.14 33.15
CA VAL A 14 -10.46 -6.07 32.17
C VAL A 14 -10.83 -6.62 30.80
N THR A 15 -12.07 -6.41 30.39
CA THR A 15 -12.48 -6.59 29.01
C THR A 15 -11.88 -5.45 28.20
N THR A 16 -10.78 -5.70 27.50
CA THR A 16 -10.30 -4.81 26.43
C THR A 16 -11.33 -4.85 25.32
N ALA A 17 -12.18 -3.83 25.24
CA ALA A 17 -13.04 -3.62 24.10
C ALA A 17 -12.12 -3.38 22.88
N VAL A 18 -12.04 -4.36 21.97
CA VAL A 18 -11.51 -4.14 20.63
C VAL A 18 -12.44 -3.10 20.00
N PRO A 19 -11.93 -1.92 19.55
CA PRO A 19 -12.78 -0.96 18.87
C PRO A 19 -13.40 -1.65 17.65
N ALA A 20 -14.71 -1.65 17.56
CA ALA A 20 -15.41 -2.10 16.37
C ALA A 20 -14.93 -1.27 15.18
N LEU A 21 -14.31 -1.91 14.18
CA LEU A 21 -13.93 -1.33 12.91
C LEU A 21 -15.17 -0.65 12.30
N ARG A 22 -15.09 0.64 12.07
CA ARG A 22 -16.14 1.39 11.37
C ARG A 22 -15.82 1.36 9.89
N ALA A 23 -16.69 0.76 9.11
CA ALA A 23 -16.65 0.72 7.66
C ALA A 23 -17.11 2.06 7.02
N ASP A 24 -16.66 3.20 7.51
CA ASP A 24 -16.88 4.48 6.86
C ASP A 24 -15.55 5.21 6.67
N GLY A 25 -15.30 5.70 5.46
CA GLY A 25 -14.07 6.43 5.12
C GLY A 25 -13.86 7.74 5.89
N ASN A 26 -14.76 8.06 6.82
CA ASN A 26 -14.66 9.18 7.74
C ASN A 26 -14.24 8.75 9.15
N ALA A 27 -14.03 7.43 9.38
CA ALA A 27 -13.58 6.93 10.68
C ALA A 27 -12.21 7.54 11.05
N PRO A 28 -11.98 7.91 12.31
CA PRO A 28 -10.65 8.22 12.78
C PRO A 28 -9.72 7.02 12.54
N GLY A 29 -8.62 7.24 11.87
CA GLY A 29 -7.68 6.17 11.53
C GLY A 29 -7.83 5.58 10.12
N PHE A 30 -8.94 5.82 9.39
CA PHE A 30 -9.04 5.43 7.98
C PHE A 30 -7.96 6.13 7.15
N ALA A 31 -7.21 5.34 6.35
CA ALA A 31 -6.18 5.89 5.48
C ALA A 31 -6.81 6.42 4.18
N ARG A 32 -6.75 7.74 4.00
CA ARG A 32 -7.02 8.41 2.73
C ARG A 32 -5.68 8.73 2.12
N GLY A 33 -5.19 7.83 1.27
CA GLY A 33 -3.80 7.79 0.86
C GLY A 33 -3.56 8.22 -0.58
N ALA A 34 -2.32 8.61 -0.84
CA ALA A 34 -1.78 8.79 -2.18
C ALA A 34 -0.38 8.16 -2.25
N ASP A 35 -0.10 7.38 -3.30
CA ASP A 35 1.27 7.06 -3.68
C ASP A 35 1.81 8.24 -4.49
N VAL A 36 2.93 8.78 -4.08
CA VAL A 36 3.59 9.92 -4.74
C VAL A 36 5.06 9.64 -4.99
N SER A 37 5.38 8.39 -5.30
CA SER A 37 6.76 7.94 -5.45
C SER A 37 7.52 8.64 -6.57
N TRP A 38 6.83 9.18 -7.59
CA TRP A 38 7.43 9.98 -8.67
C TRP A 38 7.72 11.43 -8.30
N ILE A 39 7.30 11.91 -7.13
CA ILE A 39 7.30 13.36 -6.81
C ILE A 39 8.68 14.01 -6.98
N THR A 40 9.73 13.40 -6.47
CA THR A 40 11.10 13.94 -6.54
C THR A 40 11.64 13.96 -7.96
N GLN A 41 11.33 12.94 -8.77
CA GLN A 41 11.65 12.92 -10.20
C GLN A 41 10.93 14.04 -10.93
N MET A 42 9.62 14.18 -10.73
CA MET A 42 8.81 15.24 -11.36
C MET A 42 9.31 16.65 -10.99
N GLU A 43 9.65 16.87 -9.72
CA GLU A 43 10.23 18.13 -9.26
C GLU A 43 11.59 18.42 -9.89
N SER A 44 12.44 17.40 -10.07
CA SER A 44 13.74 17.54 -10.76
C SER A 44 13.60 17.91 -12.23
N GLU A 45 12.49 17.51 -12.86
CA GLU A 45 12.10 17.89 -14.23
C GLU A 45 11.49 19.29 -14.30
N GLY A 46 11.40 20.00 -13.16
CA GLY A 46 10.85 21.36 -13.07
C GLY A 46 9.34 21.44 -12.97
N ARG A 47 8.65 20.31 -12.70
CA ARG A 47 7.21 20.32 -12.49
C ARG A 47 6.83 21.01 -11.20
N LYS A 48 5.70 21.71 -11.24
CA LYS A 48 5.12 22.46 -10.14
C LYS A 48 3.66 22.09 -10.02
N PHE A 49 3.13 22.15 -8.80
CA PHE A 49 1.74 21.80 -8.51
C PHE A 49 0.98 23.01 -8.00
N TYR A 50 -0.31 23.06 -8.30
CA TYR A 50 -1.13 24.22 -8.04
C TYR A 50 -2.44 23.86 -7.33
N THR A 51 -2.93 24.77 -6.52
CA THR A 51 -4.27 24.65 -5.92
C THR A 51 -5.35 24.59 -6.99
N PRO A 52 -6.47 23.85 -6.76
CA PRO A 52 -7.58 23.83 -7.70
C PRO A 52 -8.32 25.18 -7.73
N GLY A 53 -9.03 25.47 -8.83
CA GLY A 53 -9.85 26.67 -9.01
C GLY A 53 -9.13 27.77 -9.81
N ASP A 54 -9.76 28.96 -9.86
CA ASP A 54 -9.31 30.06 -10.73
C ASP A 54 -8.07 30.81 -10.14
N ASP A 55 -8.00 30.91 -8.81
CA ASP A 55 -6.90 31.56 -8.08
C ASP A 55 -5.79 30.55 -7.76
N ARG A 56 -5.18 29.97 -8.81
CA ARG A 56 -4.15 28.96 -8.69
C ARG A 56 -2.89 29.47 -7.99
N GLN A 57 -2.51 28.82 -6.90
CA GLN A 57 -1.27 29.11 -6.18
C GLN A 57 -0.35 27.89 -6.23
N GLU A 58 0.93 28.12 -6.51
CA GLU A 58 1.95 27.07 -6.43
C GLU A 58 2.05 26.54 -5.00
N MET A 59 2.01 25.21 -4.84
CA MET A 59 2.09 24.55 -3.55
C MET A 59 2.88 23.22 -3.67
N GLU A 60 3.58 22.85 -2.61
CA GLU A 60 4.23 21.55 -2.51
C GLU A 60 3.17 20.43 -2.61
N CYS A 61 3.45 19.38 -3.39
CA CYS A 61 2.44 18.40 -3.78
C CYS A 61 1.81 17.64 -2.60
N MET A 62 2.59 17.16 -1.64
CA MET A 62 2.05 16.45 -0.49
C MET A 62 1.23 17.40 0.42
N GLN A 63 1.66 18.65 0.54
CA GLN A 63 0.89 19.68 1.24
C GLN A 63 -0.43 19.95 0.51
N LEU A 64 -0.40 20.07 -0.82
CA LEU A 64 -1.58 20.25 -1.66
C LEU A 64 -2.59 19.11 -1.47
N LEU A 65 -2.11 17.86 -1.53
CA LEU A 65 -2.93 16.67 -1.32
C LEU A 65 -3.56 16.64 0.08
N ARG A 66 -2.81 17.02 1.12
CA ARG A 66 -3.31 17.11 2.49
C ARG A 66 -4.37 18.21 2.63
N ASP A 67 -4.04 19.44 2.23
CA ASP A 67 -4.82 20.65 2.56
C ASP A 67 -6.05 20.80 1.64
N HIS A 68 -5.96 20.34 0.39
CA HIS A 68 -7.00 20.54 -0.62
C HIS A 68 -7.74 19.26 -1.05
N CYS A 69 -7.15 18.07 -0.81
CA CYS A 69 -7.75 16.80 -1.22
C CYS A 69 -8.18 15.92 -0.03
N GLY A 70 -7.80 16.24 1.21
CA GLY A 70 -8.14 15.43 2.39
C GLY A 70 -7.30 14.18 2.58
N VAL A 71 -6.16 14.08 1.87
CA VAL A 71 -5.18 13.00 2.04
C VAL A 71 -4.54 13.10 3.43
N ASN A 72 -4.41 11.97 4.12
CA ASN A 72 -3.79 11.86 5.44
C ASN A 72 -2.66 10.83 5.50
N SER A 73 -2.38 10.16 4.40
CA SER A 73 -1.39 9.07 4.32
C SER A 73 -0.66 9.09 2.98
N ILE A 74 0.63 8.76 2.98
CA ILE A 74 1.47 8.69 1.78
C ILE A 74 2.05 7.29 1.66
N ARG A 75 1.99 6.72 0.45
CA ARG A 75 2.66 5.47 0.08
C ARG A 75 3.88 5.77 -0.77
N LEU A 76 4.98 5.08 -0.51
CA LEU A 76 6.27 5.26 -1.18
C LEU A 76 6.88 3.91 -1.51
N ARG A 77 7.13 3.64 -2.81
CA ARG A 77 7.82 2.43 -3.25
C ARG A 77 9.33 2.53 -3.03
N VAL A 78 9.94 1.39 -2.80
CA VAL A 78 11.39 1.24 -2.64
C VAL A 78 11.90 0.22 -3.67
N TRP A 79 12.88 0.62 -4.47
CA TRP A 79 13.66 -0.23 -5.35
C TRP A 79 15.01 -0.56 -4.73
N VAL A 80 15.63 -1.68 -5.13
CA VAL A 80 16.88 -2.15 -4.52
C VAL A 80 18.07 -1.33 -5.01
N ASN A 81 18.29 -1.26 -6.32
CA ASN A 81 19.40 -0.52 -6.93
C ASN A 81 19.01 0.12 -8.26
N PRO A 82 18.09 1.10 -8.23
CA PRO A 82 17.58 1.73 -9.45
C PRO A 82 18.67 2.51 -10.18
N LYS A 83 18.68 2.39 -11.51
CA LYS A 83 19.72 2.99 -12.38
C LYS A 83 19.86 4.49 -12.20
N ASP A 84 18.75 5.20 -12.07
CA ASP A 84 18.71 6.67 -12.02
C ASP A 84 18.59 7.21 -10.60
N GLY A 85 18.63 6.34 -9.59
CA GLY A 85 18.57 6.70 -8.19
C GLY A 85 17.17 7.01 -7.64
N TRP A 86 16.15 7.17 -8.49
CA TRP A 86 14.78 7.40 -8.03
C TRP A 86 14.25 6.16 -7.32
N ASN A 87 13.56 6.39 -6.20
CA ASN A 87 13.02 5.33 -5.34
C ASN A 87 14.08 4.40 -4.70
N ASN A 88 15.36 4.79 -4.68
CA ASN A 88 16.32 4.16 -3.78
C ASN A 88 16.06 4.58 -2.32
N ILE A 89 16.83 4.04 -1.38
CA ILE A 89 16.66 4.32 0.06
C ILE A 89 16.73 5.82 0.35
N ASP A 90 17.71 6.54 -0.21
CA ASP A 90 17.91 7.97 0.06
C ASP A 90 16.74 8.82 -0.43
N ASP A 91 16.23 8.55 -1.63
CA ASP A 91 15.10 9.23 -2.22
C ASP A 91 13.80 8.95 -1.44
N VAL A 92 13.59 7.70 -0.99
CA VAL A 92 12.45 7.33 -0.17
C VAL A 92 12.52 8.00 1.21
N VAL A 93 13.69 8.06 1.85
CA VAL A 93 13.91 8.76 3.12
C VAL A 93 13.59 10.24 2.99
N LEU A 94 14.03 10.89 1.89
CA LEU A 94 13.69 12.29 1.62
C LEU A 94 12.18 12.51 1.54
N LYS A 95 11.47 11.71 0.75
CA LYS A 95 10.01 11.78 0.59
C LYS A 95 9.26 11.49 1.88
N ALA A 96 9.64 10.43 2.59
CA ALA A 96 9.02 10.04 3.85
C ALA A 96 9.19 11.12 4.94
N ARG A 97 10.38 11.76 5.00
CA ARG A 97 10.62 12.89 5.89
C ARG A 97 9.73 14.09 5.59
N ARG A 98 9.46 14.36 4.30
CA ARG A 98 8.52 15.42 3.88
C ARG A 98 7.11 15.10 4.36
N ALA A 99 6.65 13.86 4.18
CA ALA A 99 5.36 13.40 4.65
C ALA A 99 5.22 13.54 6.18
N GLU A 100 6.23 13.09 6.95
CA GLU A 100 6.27 13.21 8.41
C GLU A 100 6.18 14.67 8.88
N ASN A 101 6.94 15.58 8.26
CA ASN A 101 6.91 17.02 8.58
C ASN A 101 5.52 17.66 8.34
N LEU A 102 4.72 17.05 7.46
CA LEU A 102 3.34 17.46 7.20
C LEU A 102 2.32 16.73 8.10
N GLY A 103 2.76 15.84 8.98
CA GLY A 103 1.89 15.02 9.83
C GLY A 103 1.11 13.96 9.07
N LEU A 104 1.62 13.52 7.90
CA LEU A 104 1.05 12.45 7.10
C LEU A 104 1.57 11.10 7.55
N ARG A 105 0.69 10.11 7.62
CA ARG A 105 1.03 8.70 7.91
C ARG A 105 1.75 8.09 6.72
N THR A 106 2.61 7.10 6.94
CA THR A 106 3.46 6.57 5.87
C THR A 106 3.27 5.07 5.69
N MET A 107 3.15 4.64 4.42
CA MET A 107 3.27 3.26 3.96
C MET A 107 4.53 3.13 3.12
N ILE A 108 5.35 2.11 3.37
CA ILE A 108 6.53 1.77 2.57
C ILE A 108 6.24 0.52 1.77
N ASP A 109 6.54 0.55 0.48
CA ASP A 109 6.26 -0.51 -0.47
C ASP A 109 7.55 -1.06 -1.09
N PHE A 110 7.96 -2.26 -0.68
CA PHE A 110 9.16 -2.91 -1.20
C PHE A 110 8.86 -3.68 -2.49
N HIS A 111 9.43 -3.24 -3.60
CA HIS A 111 9.29 -3.95 -4.88
C HIS A 111 10.23 -5.15 -5.03
N PHE A 112 11.34 -5.22 -4.29
CA PHE A 112 12.39 -6.24 -4.42
C PHE A 112 12.89 -6.43 -5.86
N SER A 113 13.01 -5.34 -6.57
CA SER A 113 13.51 -5.20 -7.93
C SER A 113 14.35 -3.92 -8.05
N ASP A 114 15.13 -3.79 -9.11
CA ASP A 114 15.84 -2.55 -9.45
C ASP A 114 14.93 -1.56 -10.21
N THR A 115 13.72 -2.00 -10.55
CA THR A 115 12.70 -1.27 -11.29
C THR A 115 11.29 -1.71 -10.87
N TRP A 116 10.32 -1.60 -11.75
CA TRP A 116 8.95 -1.99 -11.51
C TRP A 116 8.84 -3.45 -11.03
N ALA A 117 7.96 -3.68 -10.06
CA ALA A 117 7.41 -4.98 -9.73
C ALA A 117 5.90 -4.87 -9.82
N ASP A 118 5.31 -5.62 -10.74
CA ASP A 118 3.88 -5.73 -11.01
C ASP A 118 3.57 -7.17 -11.47
N PRO A 119 2.32 -7.56 -11.78
CA PRO A 119 2.01 -8.94 -12.17
C PRO A 119 2.77 -9.45 -13.39
N GLY A 120 3.21 -8.55 -14.28
CA GLY A 120 4.01 -8.87 -15.46
C GLY A 120 5.52 -8.79 -15.24
N HIS A 121 5.96 -8.14 -14.16
CA HIS A 121 7.36 -7.81 -13.90
C HIS A 121 7.69 -8.11 -12.43
N GLN A 122 8.25 -9.27 -12.16
CA GLN A 122 8.71 -9.69 -10.82
C GLN A 122 10.18 -10.13 -10.90
N GLU A 123 10.97 -9.36 -11.65
CA GLU A 123 12.38 -9.67 -11.84
C GLU A 123 13.18 -9.44 -10.57
N MET A 124 14.08 -10.37 -10.31
CA MET A 124 15.05 -10.27 -9.23
C MET A 124 16.04 -9.12 -9.49
N PRO A 125 16.44 -8.35 -8.47
CA PRO A 125 17.51 -7.37 -8.60
C PRO A 125 18.77 -7.99 -9.21
N GLU A 126 19.46 -7.25 -10.08
CA GLU A 126 20.65 -7.76 -10.78
C GLU A 126 21.70 -8.31 -9.82
N ALA A 127 21.92 -7.59 -8.71
CA ALA A 127 22.89 -7.99 -7.69
C ALA A 127 22.52 -9.30 -6.96
N TRP A 128 21.26 -9.76 -7.05
CA TRP A 128 20.77 -10.93 -6.33
C TRP A 128 20.60 -12.17 -7.22
N LYS A 129 20.73 -12.06 -8.54
CA LYS A 129 20.44 -13.13 -9.51
C LYS A 129 21.22 -14.44 -9.29
N ASN A 130 22.42 -14.34 -8.71
CA ASN A 130 23.29 -15.51 -8.50
C ASN A 130 23.33 -15.97 -7.01
N LEU A 131 22.46 -15.43 -6.18
CA LEU A 131 22.39 -15.82 -4.77
C LEU A 131 21.67 -17.15 -4.62
N SER A 132 22.15 -17.98 -3.71
CA SER A 132 21.38 -19.12 -3.21
C SER A 132 20.12 -18.64 -2.48
N LEU A 133 19.17 -19.54 -2.25
CA LEU A 133 17.95 -19.18 -1.49
C LEU A 133 18.27 -18.63 -0.09
N ASP A 134 19.30 -19.17 0.58
CA ASP A 134 19.71 -18.68 1.90
C ASP A 134 20.27 -17.25 1.85
N GLU A 135 21.12 -16.99 0.86
CA GLU A 135 21.69 -15.66 0.62
C GLU A 135 20.61 -14.67 0.18
N LEU A 136 19.69 -15.07 -0.70
CA LEU A 136 18.57 -14.25 -1.14
C LEU A 136 17.64 -13.88 0.03
N THR A 137 17.32 -14.86 0.87
CA THR A 137 16.54 -14.63 2.10
C THR A 137 17.22 -13.59 3.00
N THR A 138 18.54 -13.69 3.14
CA THR A 138 19.34 -12.72 3.90
C THR A 138 19.35 -11.35 3.23
N ALA A 139 19.46 -11.28 1.90
CA ALA A 139 19.46 -10.02 1.15
C ALA A 139 18.13 -9.27 1.29
N VAL A 140 17.00 -9.98 1.22
CA VAL A 140 15.65 -9.42 1.48
C VAL A 140 15.58 -8.80 2.88
N GLY A 141 15.94 -9.58 3.92
CA GLY A 141 15.92 -9.09 5.30
C GLY A 141 16.82 -7.88 5.51
N ASN A 142 18.03 -7.89 4.93
CA ASN A 142 18.97 -6.79 5.04
C ASN A 142 18.46 -5.52 4.36
N HIS A 143 17.93 -5.61 3.14
CA HIS A 143 17.38 -4.46 2.41
C HIS A 143 16.23 -3.80 3.17
N VAL A 144 15.29 -4.60 3.69
CA VAL A 144 14.19 -4.10 4.53
C VAL A 144 14.73 -3.44 5.80
N THR A 145 15.66 -4.10 6.50
CA THR A 145 16.25 -3.58 7.76
C THR A 145 16.99 -2.28 7.52
N GLU A 146 17.81 -2.20 6.46
CA GLU A 146 18.57 -1.01 6.10
C GLU A 146 17.65 0.17 5.80
N THR A 147 16.65 -0.03 4.94
CA THR A 147 15.66 1.00 4.59
C THR A 147 14.91 1.51 5.82
N LEU A 148 14.40 0.60 6.65
CA LEU A 148 13.61 0.98 7.82
C LEU A 148 14.47 1.65 8.90
N ASN A 149 15.73 1.26 9.08
CA ASN A 149 16.66 1.97 9.96
C ASN A 149 17.00 3.36 9.43
N ALA A 150 17.16 3.54 8.13
CA ALA A 150 17.35 4.86 7.52
C ALA A 150 16.16 5.79 7.80
N LEU A 151 14.93 5.31 7.67
CA LEU A 151 13.72 6.05 8.06
C LEU A 151 13.68 6.37 9.55
N LYS A 152 13.98 5.40 10.41
CA LYS A 152 14.03 5.57 11.87
C LYS A 152 15.04 6.63 12.30
N ASN A 153 16.21 6.67 11.65
CA ASN A 153 17.25 7.65 11.93
C ASN A 153 16.85 9.09 11.64
N VAL A 154 15.87 9.31 10.75
CA VAL A 154 15.31 10.63 10.46
C VAL A 154 13.98 10.89 11.17
N GLY A 155 13.56 10.00 12.07
CA GLY A 155 12.37 10.16 12.90
C GLY A 155 11.05 9.77 12.21
N VAL A 156 11.11 9.04 11.09
CA VAL A 156 9.92 8.50 10.40
C VAL A 156 9.60 7.12 10.94
N THR A 157 8.32 6.90 11.27
CA THR A 157 7.79 5.61 11.72
C THR A 157 6.66 5.18 10.77
N PRO A 158 6.90 4.28 9.81
CA PRO A 158 5.86 3.82 8.92
C PRO A 158 4.79 3.04 9.69
N GLU A 159 3.52 3.30 9.39
CA GLU A 159 2.41 2.56 9.97
C GLU A 159 2.20 1.22 9.25
N TRP A 160 2.44 1.21 7.95
CA TRP A 160 2.31 0.03 7.09
C TRP A 160 3.57 -0.21 6.28
N VAL A 161 3.87 -1.48 6.02
CA VAL A 161 4.98 -1.90 5.15
C VAL A 161 4.50 -3.04 4.26
N GLN A 162 4.55 -2.85 2.95
CA GLN A 162 4.33 -3.90 1.97
C GLN A 162 5.62 -4.70 1.76
N VAL A 163 5.50 -6.01 1.85
CA VAL A 163 6.56 -6.97 1.53
C VAL A 163 6.26 -7.56 0.15
N GLY A 164 6.77 -6.89 -0.87
CA GLY A 164 6.45 -7.13 -2.27
C GLY A 164 5.27 -6.30 -2.77
N ASN A 165 5.31 -5.92 -4.06
CA ASN A 165 4.26 -5.23 -4.78
C ASN A 165 3.59 -6.15 -5.79
N GLU A 166 2.25 -6.22 -5.75
CA GLU A 166 1.41 -6.99 -6.68
C GLU A 166 1.93 -8.41 -6.97
N THR A 167 2.21 -9.14 -5.90
CA THR A 167 2.89 -10.44 -5.90
C THR A 167 2.00 -11.62 -6.33
N THR A 168 0.99 -11.38 -7.16
CA THR A 168 0.06 -12.43 -7.63
C THR A 168 0.76 -13.66 -8.24
N PRO A 169 1.81 -13.52 -9.09
CA PRO A 169 2.59 -14.68 -9.56
C PRO A 169 3.69 -15.13 -8.59
N GLY A 170 3.88 -14.39 -7.50
CA GLY A 170 5.02 -14.49 -6.58
C GLY A 170 5.90 -13.24 -6.62
N MET A 171 7.11 -13.31 -6.08
CA MET A 171 8.11 -12.24 -6.08
C MET A 171 9.50 -12.79 -6.43
N MET A 172 10.37 -11.96 -7.05
CA MET A 172 11.75 -12.35 -7.40
C MET A 172 11.78 -13.69 -8.16
N LEU A 173 11.05 -13.72 -9.29
CA LEU A 173 10.90 -14.92 -10.10
C LEU A 173 12.24 -15.37 -10.71
N PRO A 174 12.44 -16.70 -10.88
CA PRO A 174 11.48 -17.78 -10.61
C PRO A 174 11.49 -18.30 -9.16
N VAL A 175 12.41 -17.82 -8.30
CA VAL A 175 12.65 -18.40 -6.96
C VAL A 175 11.42 -18.29 -6.06
N GLY A 176 10.86 -17.11 -5.92
CA GLY A 176 9.67 -16.84 -5.10
C GLY A 176 8.35 -16.97 -5.87
N SER A 177 8.26 -17.88 -6.86
CA SER A 177 7.01 -18.15 -7.56
C SER A 177 5.98 -18.81 -6.66
N VAL A 178 4.69 -18.55 -6.92
CA VAL A 178 3.56 -19.28 -6.31
C VAL A 178 3.61 -20.80 -6.61
N ASP A 179 4.37 -21.24 -7.61
CA ASP A 179 4.63 -22.66 -7.87
C ASP A 179 5.74 -23.24 -6.97
N ASN A 180 6.44 -22.37 -6.23
CA ASN A 180 7.45 -22.73 -5.21
C ASN A 180 7.03 -22.26 -3.83
N PRO A 181 5.91 -22.75 -3.27
CA PRO A 181 5.25 -22.16 -2.09
C PRO A 181 6.15 -22.00 -0.85
N GLY A 182 7.02 -22.98 -0.60
CA GLY A 182 7.97 -22.92 0.53
C GLY A 182 9.04 -21.83 0.36
N GLN A 183 9.52 -21.60 -0.87
CA GLN A 183 10.50 -20.54 -1.15
C GLN A 183 9.86 -19.16 -1.09
N LEU A 184 8.69 -19.00 -1.70
CA LEU A 184 7.89 -17.77 -1.62
C LEU A 184 7.62 -17.38 -0.17
N THR A 185 7.10 -18.32 0.62
CA THR A 185 6.81 -18.09 2.04
C THR A 185 8.05 -17.71 2.83
N ARG A 186 9.19 -18.34 2.54
CA ARG A 186 10.46 -18.04 3.21
C ARG A 186 10.93 -16.60 2.91
N LEU A 187 10.83 -16.15 1.66
CA LEU A 187 11.20 -14.80 1.25
C LEU A 187 10.25 -13.76 1.87
N ASN A 188 8.95 -14.02 1.84
CA ASN A 188 7.96 -13.19 2.52
C ASN A 188 8.25 -13.06 4.03
N ASN A 189 8.53 -14.16 4.71
CA ASN A 189 8.80 -14.17 6.14
C ASN A 189 10.09 -13.42 6.49
N ALA A 190 11.11 -13.44 5.62
CA ALA A 190 12.32 -12.66 5.83
C ALA A 190 12.02 -11.14 5.85
N GLY A 191 11.19 -10.68 4.91
CA GLY A 191 10.71 -9.30 4.91
C GLY A 191 9.88 -8.97 6.16
N TYR A 192 8.92 -9.83 6.50
CA TYR A 192 8.08 -9.66 7.69
C TYR A 192 8.92 -9.54 8.97
N ASP A 193 9.84 -10.49 9.20
CA ASP A 193 10.66 -10.53 10.41
C ASP A 193 11.59 -9.30 10.49
N ALA A 194 12.12 -8.85 9.35
CA ALA A 194 12.92 -7.64 9.26
C ALA A 194 12.09 -6.39 9.64
N VAL A 195 10.87 -6.25 9.14
CA VAL A 195 9.96 -5.16 9.54
C VAL A 195 9.73 -5.18 11.05
N LYS A 196 9.36 -6.33 11.61
CA LYS A 196 9.06 -6.46 13.04
C LYS A 196 10.27 -6.24 13.93
N SER A 197 11.47 -6.49 13.44
CA SER A 197 12.72 -6.22 14.17
C SER A 197 13.01 -4.74 14.37
N VAL A 198 12.61 -3.88 13.40
CA VAL A 198 12.85 -2.42 13.43
C VAL A 198 11.65 -1.66 13.98
N PHE A 199 10.44 -2.01 13.51
CA PHE A 199 9.17 -1.41 13.87
C PHE A 199 8.14 -2.50 14.25
N PRO A 200 8.13 -2.98 15.50
CA PRO A 200 7.25 -4.07 15.93
C PRO A 200 5.75 -3.82 15.71
N GLU A 201 5.33 -2.54 15.79
CA GLU A 201 3.92 -2.13 15.66
C GLU A 201 3.48 -1.92 14.19
N ALA A 202 4.43 -1.73 13.25
CA ALA A 202 4.10 -1.55 11.85
C ALA A 202 3.35 -2.77 11.30
N LYS A 203 2.29 -2.53 10.52
CA LYS A 203 1.49 -3.58 9.90
C LYS A 203 2.11 -4.04 8.59
N VAL A 204 2.38 -5.32 8.48
CA VAL A 204 2.95 -5.92 7.27
C VAL A 204 1.84 -6.36 6.35
N ILE A 205 1.89 -5.88 5.10
CA ILE A 205 0.90 -6.12 4.06
C ILE A 205 1.50 -7.04 2.99
N VAL A 206 0.76 -8.09 2.59
CA VAL A 206 0.99 -8.81 1.33
C VAL A 206 0.00 -8.27 0.31
N HIS A 207 0.52 -7.75 -0.80
CA HIS A 207 -0.22 -6.98 -1.79
C HIS A 207 -0.34 -7.74 -3.11
N LEU A 208 -1.57 -7.85 -3.63
CA LEU A 208 -1.89 -8.45 -4.92
C LEU A 208 -2.64 -7.46 -5.81
N ASP A 209 -2.51 -7.63 -7.12
CA ASP A 209 -3.33 -6.96 -8.12
C ASP A 209 -4.75 -7.55 -8.22
N GLY A 210 -5.58 -7.00 -9.11
CA GLY A 210 -6.86 -7.58 -9.49
C GLY A 210 -7.77 -7.87 -8.29
N GLY A 211 -8.12 -6.86 -7.49
CA GLY A 211 -8.95 -7.03 -6.28
C GLY A 211 -10.28 -7.76 -6.50
N ASN A 212 -10.78 -7.78 -7.74
CA ASN A 212 -11.96 -8.51 -8.17
C ASN A 212 -11.72 -10.02 -8.44
N HIS A 213 -10.46 -10.48 -8.43
CA HIS A 213 -10.09 -11.86 -8.72
C HIS A 213 -9.92 -12.71 -7.45
N GLN A 214 -11.00 -13.05 -6.78
CA GLN A 214 -10.97 -13.81 -5.53
C GLN A 214 -10.05 -15.05 -5.58
N TRP A 215 -10.03 -15.78 -6.70
CA TRP A 215 -9.22 -16.99 -6.86
C TRP A 215 -7.71 -16.75 -6.69
N ALA A 216 -7.21 -15.58 -7.10
CA ALA A 216 -5.80 -15.21 -6.99
C ALA A 216 -5.42 -14.97 -5.54
N TYR A 217 -6.29 -14.31 -4.79
CA TYR A 217 -6.14 -14.08 -3.35
C TYR A 217 -6.21 -15.39 -2.58
N ASP A 218 -7.20 -16.24 -2.87
CA ASP A 218 -7.29 -17.55 -2.25
C ASP A 218 -6.02 -18.38 -2.48
N ARG A 219 -5.49 -18.38 -3.72
CA ARG A 219 -4.23 -19.09 -4.04
C ARG A 219 -3.06 -18.58 -3.19
N MET A 220 -2.83 -17.27 -3.16
CA MET A 220 -1.70 -16.69 -2.43
C MET A 220 -1.81 -16.92 -0.92
N PHE A 221 -2.96 -16.57 -0.34
CA PHE A 221 -3.11 -16.63 1.12
C PHE A 221 -3.24 -18.07 1.62
N ASP A 222 -3.82 -19.00 0.87
CA ASP A 222 -3.77 -20.43 1.19
C ASP A 222 -2.32 -20.98 1.13
N ILE A 223 -1.49 -20.51 0.20
CA ILE A 223 -0.04 -20.83 0.18
C ILE A 223 0.62 -20.34 1.48
N LEU A 224 0.40 -19.09 1.86
CA LEU A 224 1.01 -18.53 3.07
C LEU A 224 0.53 -19.27 4.34
N GLU A 225 -0.77 -19.45 4.51
CA GLU A 225 -1.32 -20.15 5.68
C GLU A 225 -0.80 -21.61 5.79
N ASN A 226 -0.74 -22.34 4.66
CA ASN A 226 -0.31 -23.73 4.66
C ASN A 226 1.21 -23.91 4.84
N ASN A 227 2.01 -22.86 4.63
CA ASN A 227 3.47 -22.91 4.74
C ASN A 227 4.04 -22.05 5.89
N GLY A 228 3.19 -21.57 6.80
CA GLY A 228 3.61 -20.74 7.94
C GLY A 228 4.04 -19.32 7.54
N GLY A 229 3.37 -18.76 6.53
CA GLY A 229 3.55 -17.38 6.09
C GLY A 229 3.07 -16.37 7.13
N LYS A 230 3.76 -15.25 7.20
CA LYS A 230 3.52 -14.18 8.17
C LYS A 230 3.05 -12.93 7.44
N TYR A 231 1.92 -12.39 7.86
CA TYR A 231 1.38 -11.11 7.38
C TYR A 231 0.34 -10.59 8.38
N ASP A 232 0.16 -9.28 8.42
CA ASP A 232 -0.83 -8.65 9.30
C ASP A 232 -2.08 -8.25 8.53
N MET A 233 -1.95 -7.89 7.26
CA MET A 233 -3.02 -7.36 6.41
C MET A 233 -2.92 -7.88 4.98
N ILE A 234 -4.05 -7.85 4.29
CA ILE A 234 -4.17 -8.15 2.86
C ILE A 234 -4.25 -6.83 2.10
N GLY A 235 -3.38 -6.65 1.10
CA GLY A 235 -3.39 -5.51 0.20
C GLY A 235 -3.98 -5.87 -1.16
N MET A 236 -4.67 -4.91 -1.81
CA MET A 236 -5.21 -5.09 -3.15
C MET A 236 -5.12 -3.83 -4.02
N SER A 237 -4.97 -4.03 -5.34
CA SER A 237 -5.14 -2.99 -6.35
C SER A 237 -6.51 -3.09 -7.01
N ILE A 238 -7.10 -1.95 -7.33
CA ILE A 238 -8.41 -1.83 -7.98
C ILE A 238 -8.32 -0.89 -9.16
N TYR A 239 -8.27 -1.46 -10.36
CA TYR A 239 -8.17 -0.72 -11.61
C TYR A 239 -9.21 -1.22 -12.63
N PRO A 240 -10.42 -0.63 -12.67
CA PRO A 240 -11.42 -1.01 -13.68
C PRO A 240 -10.93 -0.89 -15.11
N TYR A 241 -10.02 0.07 -15.38
CA TYR A 241 -9.38 0.23 -16.68
C TYR A 241 -8.63 -1.03 -17.12
N TRP A 242 -7.79 -1.59 -16.26
CA TRP A 242 -7.02 -2.80 -16.61
C TRP A 242 -7.91 -4.03 -16.73
N ALA A 243 -8.96 -4.16 -15.89
CA ALA A 243 -9.94 -5.23 -16.00
C ALA A 243 -10.63 -5.19 -17.39
N GLU A 244 -11.03 -4.01 -17.87
CA GLU A 244 -11.61 -3.84 -19.21
C GLU A 244 -10.62 -4.19 -20.33
N GLN A 245 -9.34 -3.77 -20.21
CA GLN A 245 -8.29 -4.12 -21.18
C GLN A 245 -8.02 -5.64 -21.23
N GLN A 246 -8.26 -6.35 -20.14
CA GLN A 246 -8.18 -7.82 -20.05
C GLN A 246 -9.46 -8.52 -20.54
N GLY A 247 -10.46 -7.76 -21.03
CA GLY A 247 -11.67 -8.29 -21.61
C GLY A 247 -12.82 -8.50 -20.62
N GLU A 248 -12.70 -8.01 -19.38
CA GLU A 248 -13.80 -8.05 -18.44
C GLU A 248 -14.94 -7.09 -18.86
N THR A 249 -16.16 -7.51 -18.61
CA THR A 249 -17.35 -6.75 -18.97
C THR A 249 -18.12 -6.32 -17.72
N GLY A 250 -18.97 -5.28 -17.85
CA GLY A 250 -19.81 -4.79 -16.76
C GLY A 250 -19.33 -3.47 -16.15
N GLY A 251 -18.19 -2.96 -16.65
CA GLY A 251 -17.68 -1.64 -16.28
C GLY A 251 -17.19 -1.54 -14.83
N TRP A 252 -16.84 -0.33 -14.42
CA TRP A 252 -16.21 -0.08 -13.12
C TRP A 252 -17.08 -0.50 -11.92
N THR A 253 -18.43 -0.44 -12.05
CA THR A 253 -19.35 -0.83 -10.97
C THR A 253 -19.27 -2.31 -10.66
N LYS A 254 -19.19 -3.15 -11.71
CA LYS A 254 -19.03 -4.60 -11.52
C LYS A 254 -17.69 -4.94 -10.88
N VAL A 255 -16.61 -4.34 -11.36
CA VAL A 255 -15.26 -4.53 -10.75
C VAL A 255 -15.29 -4.14 -9.27
N ALA A 256 -15.88 -3.00 -8.93
CA ALA A 256 -16.00 -2.56 -7.54
C ALA A 256 -16.87 -3.50 -6.69
N ASP A 257 -17.98 -4.02 -7.23
CA ASP A 257 -18.84 -4.97 -6.52
C ASP A 257 -18.12 -6.31 -6.28
N ASP A 258 -17.40 -6.82 -7.27
CA ASP A 258 -16.60 -8.04 -7.14
C ASP A 258 -15.46 -7.83 -6.13
N CYS A 259 -14.80 -6.67 -6.12
CA CYS A 259 -13.80 -6.33 -5.11
C CYS A 259 -14.39 -6.32 -3.68
N ILE A 260 -15.56 -5.70 -3.50
CA ILE A 260 -16.25 -5.68 -2.20
C ILE A 260 -16.62 -7.09 -1.76
N ALA A 261 -17.11 -7.92 -2.67
CA ALA A 261 -17.40 -9.33 -2.39
C ALA A 261 -16.13 -10.08 -1.96
N ASN A 262 -15.01 -9.86 -2.66
CA ASN A 262 -13.72 -10.44 -2.31
C ASN A 262 -13.21 -9.94 -0.95
N ILE A 263 -13.30 -8.65 -0.65
CA ILE A 263 -12.94 -8.09 0.68
C ILE A 263 -13.68 -8.83 1.78
N ASN A 264 -15.00 -8.98 1.65
CA ASN A 264 -15.82 -9.67 2.63
C ASN A 264 -15.41 -11.15 2.80
N HIS A 265 -15.15 -11.83 1.67
CA HIS A 265 -14.65 -13.22 1.66
C HIS A 265 -13.31 -13.35 2.38
N LEU A 266 -12.34 -12.51 2.05
CA LEU A 266 -10.99 -12.53 2.63
C LEU A 266 -11.01 -12.26 4.13
N ARG A 267 -11.78 -11.27 4.59
CA ARG A 267 -11.95 -10.98 6.01
C ARG A 267 -12.57 -12.13 6.76
N GLN A 268 -13.55 -12.81 6.16
CA GLN A 268 -14.20 -13.96 6.75
C GLN A 268 -13.27 -15.19 6.79
N LYS A 269 -12.52 -15.45 5.69
CA LYS A 269 -11.68 -16.66 5.55
C LYS A 269 -10.38 -16.56 6.36
N TYR A 270 -9.68 -15.43 6.25
CA TYR A 270 -8.33 -15.27 6.82
C TYR A 270 -8.30 -14.46 8.11
N HIS A 271 -9.41 -13.84 8.52
CA HIS A 271 -9.51 -13.00 9.72
C HIS A 271 -8.48 -11.87 9.76
N LYS A 272 -8.16 -11.30 8.59
CA LYS A 272 -7.21 -10.20 8.42
C LYS A 272 -7.91 -8.95 7.90
N PRO A 273 -7.47 -7.76 8.34
CA PRO A 273 -7.92 -6.51 7.74
C PRO A 273 -7.43 -6.39 6.29
N VAL A 274 -8.17 -5.63 5.49
CA VAL A 274 -7.86 -5.40 4.07
C VAL A 274 -7.55 -3.92 3.84
N MET A 275 -6.53 -3.64 3.00
CA MET A 275 -6.15 -2.31 2.55
C MET A 275 -6.27 -2.26 1.02
N VAL A 276 -6.90 -1.21 0.49
CA VAL A 276 -6.77 -0.88 -0.93
C VAL A 276 -5.47 -0.11 -1.10
N CYS A 277 -4.42 -0.82 -1.52
CA CYS A 277 -3.07 -0.26 -1.66
C CYS A 277 -2.93 0.58 -2.93
N GLU A 278 -3.74 0.30 -3.95
CA GLU A 278 -3.77 1.06 -5.19
C GLU A 278 -5.20 1.16 -5.74
N ILE A 279 -5.54 2.35 -6.23
CA ILE A 279 -6.74 2.62 -6.99
C ILE A 279 -6.46 3.70 -8.03
N GLY A 280 -7.12 3.61 -9.18
CA GLY A 280 -7.03 4.63 -10.23
C GLY A 280 -8.07 4.40 -11.32
N MET A 281 -8.37 5.48 -12.06
CA MET A 281 -9.24 5.50 -13.24
C MET A 281 -8.59 6.39 -14.31
N PRO A 282 -8.96 6.26 -15.58
CA PRO A 282 -8.50 7.17 -16.63
C PRO A 282 -8.64 8.65 -16.24
N TYR A 283 -7.61 9.44 -16.53
CA TYR A 283 -7.45 10.83 -16.09
C TYR A 283 -8.66 11.74 -16.46
N ASP A 284 -9.34 11.42 -17.54
CA ASP A 284 -10.52 12.15 -18.06
C ASP A 284 -11.86 11.67 -17.43
N GLN A 285 -11.81 10.72 -16.51
CA GLN A 285 -12.99 10.14 -15.84
C GLN A 285 -13.07 10.53 -14.35
N GLY A 286 -12.71 11.77 -14.00
CA GLY A 286 -12.64 12.22 -12.61
C GLY A 286 -13.90 12.00 -11.79
N GLU A 287 -15.09 12.24 -12.33
CA GLU A 287 -16.37 11.99 -11.64
C GLU A 287 -16.64 10.50 -11.40
N LEU A 288 -16.30 9.63 -12.35
CA LEU A 288 -16.43 8.19 -12.16
C LEU A 288 -15.41 7.68 -11.14
N CYS A 289 -14.20 8.23 -11.17
CA CYS A 289 -13.18 7.94 -10.18
C CYS A 289 -13.62 8.31 -8.76
N LYS A 290 -14.20 9.49 -8.58
CA LYS A 290 -14.80 9.91 -7.31
C LYS A 290 -15.88 8.95 -6.83
N GLN A 291 -16.75 8.49 -7.73
CA GLN A 291 -17.78 7.50 -7.40
C GLN A 291 -17.16 6.15 -7.01
N LEU A 292 -16.13 5.69 -7.73
CA LEU A 292 -15.40 4.46 -7.41
C LEU A 292 -14.79 4.54 -6.01
N ILE A 293 -14.01 5.60 -5.72
CA ILE A 293 -13.39 5.80 -4.40
C ILE A 293 -14.47 5.85 -3.31
N THR A 294 -15.53 6.63 -3.52
CA THR A 294 -16.65 6.74 -2.56
C THR A 294 -17.30 5.38 -2.28
N LYS A 295 -17.51 4.57 -3.33
CA LYS A 295 -18.06 3.21 -3.19
C LYS A 295 -17.13 2.32 -2.39
N MET A 296 -15.82 2.36 -2.67
CA MET A 296 -14.82 1.57 -1.95
C MET A 296 -14.61 2.02 -0.49
N MET A 297 -14.78 3.33 -0.19
CA MET A 297 -14.79 3.84 1.19
C MET A 297 -15.95 3.30 2.03
N GLY A 298 -17.01 2.83 1.39
CA GLY A 298 -18.14 2.14 2.04
C GLY A 298 -17.88 0.65 2.33
N ALA A 299 -16.77 0.09 1.84
CA ALA A 299 -16.37 -1.29 2.11
C ALA A 299 -15.64 -1.41 3.45
N GLU A 300 -15.53 -2.63 3.97
CA GLU A 300 -14.79 -2.92 5.21
C GLU A 300 -13.27 -2.97 4.98
N VAL A 301 -12.66 -1.81 4.68
CA VAL A 301 -11.21 -1.66 4.47
C VAL A 301 -10.61 -0.65 5.45
N GLU A 302 -9.31 -0.77 5.71
CA GLU A 302 -8.57 0.13 6.61
C GLU A 302 -8.19 1.45 5.95
N GLY A 303 -8.24 1.51 4.62
CA GLY A 303 -7.91 2.69 3.84
C GLY A 303 -7.82 2.42 2.35
N ILE A 304 -7.59 3.49 1.60
CA ILE A 304 -7.46 3.50 0.14
C ILE A 304 -6.31 4.42 -0.23
N PHE A 305 -5.41 3.97 -1.09
CA PHE A 305 -4.32 4.78 -1.64
C PHE A 305 -4.53 4.96 -3.15
N TYR A 306 -4.65 6.22 -3.59
CA TYR A 306 -4.63 6.53 -5.01
C TYR A 306 -3.19 6.44 -5.52
N TRP A 307 -2.96 5.69 -6.61
CA TRP A 307 -1.61 5.54 -7.15
C TRP A 307 -1.25 6.68 -8.09
N GLU A 308 -0.18 7.43 -7.75
CA GLU A 308 0.40 8.56 -8.50
C GLU A 308 -0.65 9.58 -8.98
N PRO A 309 -1.51 10.12 -8.07
CA PRO A 309 -2.59 11.02 -8.46
C PRO A 309 -2.08 12.28 -9.19
N GLN A 310 -0.88 12.76 -8.84
CA GLN A 310 -0.27 13.98 -9.37
C GLN A 310 0.33 13.80 -10.78
N ALA A 311 0.46 12.56 -11.26
CA ALA A 311 1.04 12.30 -12.56
C ALA A 311 0.11 12.80 -13.68
N PRO A 312 0.59 13.66 -14.60
CA PRO A 312 -0.19 14.09 -15.73
C PRO A 312 -0.37 12.96 -16.75
N ASN A 313 -1.41 13.06 -17.56
CA ASN A 313 -1.63 12.11 -18.64
C ASN A 313 -0.41 11.95 -19.53
N GLY A 314 0.00 10.69 -19.76
CA GLY A 314 1.15 10.34 -20.58
C GLY A 314 2.51 10.41 -19.87
N TYR A 315 2.56 10.66 -18.57
CA TYR A 315 3.82 10.66 -17.81
C TYR A 315 4.42 9.24 -17.76
N ASN A 316 5.74 9.14 -17.75
CA ASN A 316 6.51 7.92 -17.58
C ASN A 316 5.95 6.74 -18.41
N ASP A 317 6.25 6.74 -19.72
CA ASP A 317 5.86 5.69 -20.68
C ASP A 317 4.35 5.55 -20.92
N GLY A 318 3.59 6.63 -20.73
CA GLY A 318 2.18 6.67 -21.12
C GLY A 318 1.19 6.42 -20.00
N TYR A 319 1.59 6.54 -18.74
CA TYR A 319 0.66 6.46 -17.61
C TYR A 319 -0.52 7.45 -17.79
N ASN A 320 -1.74 6.95 -17.67
CA ASN A 320 -2.96 7.72 -17.95
C ASN A 320 -4.02 7.62 -16.85
N LEU A 321 -3.66 7.15 -15.66
CA LEU A 321 -4.59 6.94 -14.55
C LEU A 321 -4.38 7.93 -13.39
N GLY A 322 -3.58 8.98 -13.59
CA GLY A 322 -3.48 10.09 -12.63
C GLY A 322 -4.78 10.92 -12.60
N CYS A 323 -4.93 11.79 -11.62
CA CYS A 323 -6.13 12.61 -11.47
C CYS A 323 -5.84 14.11 -11.31
N PHE A 324 -4.67 14.55 -11.77
CA PHE A 324 -4.36 15.97 -11.91
C PHE A 324 -4.56 16.40 -13.37
N ASP A 325 -5.18 17.55 -13.56
CA ASP A 325 -5.27 18.23 -14.84
C ASP A 325 -4.58 19.59 -14.73
N ASN A 326 -3.73 19.90 -15.71
CA ASN A 326 -2.90 21.12 -15.67
C ASN A 326 -2.16 21.30 -14.34
N ASP A 327 -1.56 20.22 -13.81
CA ASP A 327 -0.81 20.20 -12.55
C ASP A 327 -1.63 20.57 -11.28
N ALA A 328 -2.95 20.44 -11.32
CA ALA A 328 -3.84 20.65 -10.20
C ALA A 328 -4.82 19.46 -10.01
N PRO A 329 -5.19 19.13 -8.76
CA PRO A 329 -6.10 18.02 -8.50
C PRO A 329 -7.48 18.27 -9.10
N THR A 330 -8.05 17.22 -9.68
CA THR A 330 -9.43 17.21 -10.18
C THR A 330 -10.42 16.79 -9.11
N VAL A 331 -11.68 16.73 -9.47
CA VAL A 331 -12.79 16.28 -8.62
C VAL A 331 -12.64 14.82 -8.11
N ALA A 332 -11.80 14.01 -8.73
CA ALA A 332 -11.57 12.60 -8.34
C ALA A 332 -11.23 12.47 -6.83
N LEU A 333 -10.35 13.33 -6.33
CA LEU A 333 -9.90 13.29 -4.94
C LEU A 333 -10.89 13.95 -3.95
N ASP A 334 -11.95 14.57 -4.41
CA ASP A 334 -12.99 15.11 -3.51
C ASP A 334 -13.67 14.01 -2.68
N ALA A 335 -13.57 12.76 -3.12
CA ALA A 335 -14.02 11.60 -2.34
C ALA A 335 -13.34 11.51 -0.95
N PHE A 336 -12.10 11.98 -0.83
CA PHE A 336 -11.34 11.95 0.42
C PHE A 336 -11.62 13.14 1.35
N LYS A 337 -12.30 14.20 0.86
CA LYS A 337 -12.67 15.33 1.71
C LYS A 337 -13.72 14.90 2.73
N THR A 338 -13.42 15.08 4.01
CA THR A 338 -14.41 14.90 5.07
C THR A 338 -15.39 16.06 5.02
N LYS A 339 -16.68 15.77 5.16
CA LYS A 339 -17.73 16.79 5.27
C LYS A 339 -17.68 17.50 6.60
#